data_44942291f63866c5d1a84f08582c513c
#
_entry.id   44942291f63866c5d1a84f08582c513c
#
_cell.length_a   1.000
_cell.length_b   1.000
_cell.length_c   1.000
_cell.angle_alpha   90.00
_cell.angle_beta   90.00
_cell.angle_gamma   90.00
#
_symmetry.space_group_name_H-M   'P 1'
#
loop_
_entity.id
_entity.type
_entity.pdbx_description
1 polymer ?
#
loop_
_entity_poly.entity_id
_entity_poly.type
_entity_poly.pdbx_seq_one_letter_code
_entity_poly.pdbx_strand_id
1 'polypeptide(L)'
;MIRYLINKALGKESKKEDSSTKIASKIQKNIGNFSEFLSEKKELAQKEYYSIKEKSKNLVETNYNLGISHLEKGNLSDASFRFFIMTKFWPKFYEAHYQLAYIAMLQDKHYKAKKILDNLIAKNAELDPKFHELLDKINNHINSSET
;
A
#
# COMPACT_ATOMS: atom_id res chain seq x y z
N MET A 1 -35.68 -56.62 46.55
CA MET A 1 -35.66 -55.26 47.09
C MET A 1 -34.37 -54.48 46.76
N ILE A 2 -33.20 -55.07 46.91
CA ILE A 2 -31.89 -54.39 46.63
C ILE A 2 -31.68 -53.99 45.18
N ARG A 3 -32.08 -54.83 44.19
CA ARG A 3 -31.99 -54.49 42.75
C ARG A 3 -32.84 -53.28 42.34
N TYR A 4 -34.00 -53.10 42.97
CA TYR A 4 -34.90 -51.96 42.71
C TYR A 4 -34.27 -50.62 43.21
N LEU A 5 -33.61 -50.67 44.35
CA LEU A 5 -32.92 -49.51 44.93
C LEU A 5 -31.68 -49.10 44.13
N ILE A 6 -30.93 -50.06 43.58
CA ILE A 6 -29.78 -49.83 42.72
C ILE A 6 -30.22 -49.17 41.39
N ASN A 7 -31.25 -49.68 40.74
CA ASN A 7 -31.74 -49.07 39.49
C ASN A 7 -32.35 -47.67 39.70
N LYS A 8 -32.93 -47.39 40.86
CA LYS A 8 -33.45 -46.07 41.21
C LYS A 8 -32.30 -45.08 41.55
N ALA A 9 -31.19 -45.55 42.08
CA ALA A 9 -30.00 -44.74 42.29
C ALA A 9 -29.26 -44.42 40.97
N LEU A 10 -29.14 -45.39 40.09
CA LEU A 10 -28.57 -45.22 38.76
C LEU A 10 -29.40 -44.29 37.84
N GLY A 11 -30.75 -44.28 37.98
CA GLY A 11 -31.60 -43.34 37.25
C GLY A 11 -31.56 -41.89 37.71
N LYS A 12 -31.00 -41.65 38.93
CA LYS A 12 -30.79 -40.26 39.43
C LYS A 12 -29.45 -39.63 39.05
N GLU A 13 -28.45 -40.45 38.70
CA GLU A 13 -27.14 -39.92 38.26
C GLU A 13 -27.16 -39.44 36.84
N SER A 14 -28.06 -40.00 35.98
CA SER A 14 -28.19 -39.55 34.59
C SER A 14 -28.75 -38.13 34.40
N LYS A 15 -29.35 -37.54 35.45
CA LYS A 15 -29.89 -36.16 35.38
C LYS A 15 -28.92 -35.06 35.73
N LYS A 16 -27.76 -35.38 36.31
CA LYS A 16 -26.72 -34.36 36.61
C LYS A 16 -25.74 -34.15 35.46
N GLU A 17 -25.63 -35.09 34.56
CA GLU A 17 -24.80 -35.00 33.35
C GLU A 17 -25.31 -34.00 32.29
N ASP A 18 -26.62 -33.74 32.32
CA ASP A 18 -27.29 -32.96 31.26
C ASP A 18 -27.07 -31.44 31.35
N SER A 19 -26.70 -30.85 32.49
CA SER A 19 -26.52 -29.40 32.62
C SER A 19 -25.11 -28.94 32.24
N SER A 20 -24.07 -29.69 32.57
CA SER A 20 -22.70 -29.37 32.22
C SER A 20 -22.40 -29.59 30.73
N THR A 21 -22.96 -30.66 30.13
CA THR A 21 -22.86 -30.92 28.71
C THR A 21 -23.63 -29.89 27.87
N LYS A 22 -24.78 -29.41 28.33
CA LYS A 22 -25.53 -28.32 27.69
C LYS A 22 -24.78 -26.99 27.74
N ILE A 23 -24.14 -26.68 28.88
CA ILE A 23 -23.32 -25.48 29.01
C ILE A 23 -22.09 -25.58 28.09
N ALA A 24 -21.39 -26.72 28.08
CA ALA A 24 -20.23 -26.91 27.22
C ALA A 24 -20.60 -26.80 25.72
N SER A 25 -21.69 -27.41 25.28
CA SER A 25 -22.18 -27.30 23.89
C SER A 25 -22.56 -25.88 23.50
N LYS A 26 -23.15 -25.10 24.43
CA LYS A 26 -23.50 -23.68 24.19
C LYS A 26 -22.25 -22.81 24.08
N ILE A 27 -21.25 -23.06 24.91
CA ILE A 27 -19.93 -22.37 24.84
C ILE A 27 -19.27 -22.69 23.51
N GLN A 28 -19.21 -23.96 23.12
CA GLN A 28 -18.60 -24.40 21.86
C GLN A 28 -19.27 -23.74 20.65
N LYS A 29 -20.62 -23.67 20.64
CA LYS A 29 -21.39 -22.98 19.59
C LYS A 29 -21.07 -21.49 19.54
N ASN A 30 -20.98 -20.82 20.69
CA ASN A 30 -20.64 -19.39 20.75
C ASN A 30 -19.21 -19.13 20.26
N ILE A 31 -18.26 -19.98 20.58
CA ILE A 31 -16.87 -19.91 20.08
C ILE A 31 -16.87 -20.09 18.55
N GLY A 32 -17.64 -21.07 18.03
CA GLY A 32 -17.78 -21.29 16.59
C GLY A 32 -18.34 -20.04 15.86
N ASN A 33 -19.43 -19.50 16.35
CA ASN A 33 -20.05 -18.29 15.78
C ASN A 33 -19.10 -17.08 15.83
N PHE A 34 -18.33 -16.93 16.91
CA PHE A 34 -17.35 -15.85 17.04
C PHE A 34 -16.17 -16.03 16.07
N SER A 35 -15.68 -17.26 15.90
CA SER A 35 -14.64 -17.59 14.93
C SER A 35 -15.09 -17.30 13.49
N GLU A 36 -16.31 -17.68 13.13
CA GLU A 36 -16.91 -17.39 11.83
C GLU A 36 -17.04 -15.89 11.60
N PHE A 37 -17.55 -15.14 12.57
CA PHE A 37 -17.63 -13.67 12.52
C PHE A 37 -16.26 -13.02 12.29
N LEU A 38 -15.21 -13.48 13.00
CA LEU A 38 -13.85 -12.95 12.81
C LEU A 38 -13.32 -13.27 11.41
N SER A 39 -13.61 -14.45 10.88
CA SER A 39 -13.17 -14.85 9.55
C SER A 39 -13.83 -14.01 8.46
N GLU A 40 -15.14 -13.74 8.56
CA GLU A 40 -15.87 -12.83 7.66
C GLU A 40 -15.31 -11.40 7.69
N LYS A 41 -15.03 -10.87 8.89
CA LYS A 41 -14.45 -9.54 9.04
C LYS A 41 -13.06 -9.43 8.42
N LYS A 42 -12.25 -10.48 8.57
CA LYS A 42 -10.92 -10.57 7.95
C LYS A 42 -11.02 -10.57 6.42
N GLU A 43 -11.96 -11.35 5.87
CA GLU A 43 -12.17 -11.43 4.42
C GLU A 43 -12.63 -10.08 3.84
N LEU A 44 -13.57 -9.40 4.50
CA LEU A 44 -14.04 -8.08 4.11
C LEU A 44 -12.90 -7.04 4.12
N ALA A 45 -12.11 -7.01 5.20
CA ALA A 45 -10.95 -6.11 5.30
C ALA A 45 -9.93 -6.37 4.20
N GLN A 46 -9.73 -7.63 3.83
CA GLN A 46 -8.82 -8.01 2.75
C GLN A 46 -9.35 -7.55 1.38
N LYS A 47 -10.64 -7.70 1.11
CA LYS A 47 -11.29 -7.20 -0.12
C LYS A 47 -11.19 -5.68 -0.23
N GLU A 48 -11.45 -4.96 0.86
CA GLU A 48 -11.30 -3.50 0.90
C GLU A 48 -9.86 -3.06 0.65
N TYR A 49 -8.88 -3.73 1.28
CA TYR A 49 -7.47 -3.45 1.04
C TYR A 49 -7.08 -3.59 -0.43
N TYR A 50 -7.46 -4.69 -1.09
CA TYR A 50 -7.18 -4.89 -2.51
C TYR A 50 -7.89 -3.87 -3.40
N SER A 51 -9.14 -3.51 -3.09
CA SER A 51 -9.87 -2.47 -3.82
C SER A 51 -9.18 -1.10 -3.74
N ILE A 52 -8.74 -0.71 -2.53
CA ILE A 52 -8.00 0.54 -2.33
C ILE A 52 -6.66 0.51 -3.07
N LYS A 53 -5.94 -0.61 -3.01
CA LYS A 53 -4.67 -0.80 -3.70
C LYS A 53 -4.80 -0.65 -5.21
N GLU A 54 -5.81 -1.27 -5.82
CA GLU A 54 -6.07 -1.14 -7.26
C GLU A 54 -6.47 0.29 -7.67
N LYS A 55 -7.34 0.94 -6.89
CA LYS A 55 -7.71 2.35 -7.12
C LYS A 55 -6.49 3.28 -7.01
N SER A 56 -5.62 3.04 -6.04
CA SER A 56 -4.39 3.80 -5.87
C SER A 56 -3.43 3.62 -7.05
N LYS A 57 -3.28 2.39 -7.56
CA LYS A 57 -2.47 2.10 -8.75
C LYS A 57 -3.00 2.84 -9.99
N ASN A 58 -4.30 2.78 -10.23
CA ASN A 58 -4.94 3.48 -11.34
C ASN A 58 -4.75 4.99 -11.25
N LEU A 59 -4.80 5.57 -10.04
CA LEU A 59 -4.53 6.99 -9.82
C LEU A 59 -3.09 7.38 -10.16
N VAL A 60 -2.11 6.56 -9.77
CA VAL A 60 -0.69 6.78 -10.11
C VAL A 60 -0.51 6.80 -11.62
N GLU A 61 -1.00 5.77 -12.30
CA GLU A 61 -0.87 5.63 -13.75
C GLU A 61 -1.58 6.77 -14.50
N THR A 62 -2.82 7.10 -14.11
CA THR A 62 -3.58 8.20 -14.71
C THR A 62 -2.86 9.54 -14.55
N ASN A 63 -2.35 9.87 -13.35
CA ASN A 63 -1.65 11.12 -13.12
C ASN A 63 -0.31 11.17 -13.88
N TYR A 64 0.40 10.05 -13.97
CA TYR A 64 1.63 9.96 -14.74
C TYR A 64 1.37 10.23 -16.23
N ASN A 65 0.40 9.54 -16.83
CA ASN A 65 0.05 9.69 -18.24
C ASN A 65 -0.43 11.10 -18.57
N LEU A 66 -1.19 11.73 -17.68
CA LEU A 66 -1.58 13.15 -17.83
C LEU A 66 -0.36 14.07 -17.76
N GLY A 67 0.58 13.80 -16.85
CA GLY A 67 1.84 14.55 -16.77
C GLY A 67 2.66 14.45 -18.05
N ILE A 68 2.79 13.24 -18.61
CA ILE A 68 3.48 12.99 -19.89
C ILE A 68 2.74 13.73 -21.03
N SER A 69 1.41 13.65 -21.11
CA SER A 69 0.63 14.35 -22.13
C SER A 69 0.83 15.88 -22.09
N HIS A 70 0.93 16.48 -20.89
CA HIS A 70 1.27 17.90 -20.76
C HIS A 70 2.70 18.18 -21.24
N LEU A 71 3.65 17.30 -20.91
CA LEU A 71 5.04 17.44 -21.33
C LEU A 71 5.17 17.40 -22.87
N GLU A 72 4.52 16.45 -23.53
CA GLU A 72 4.49 16.29 -24.99
C GLU A 72 3.89 17.51 -25.70
N LYS A 73 2.91 18.15 -25.07
CA LYS A 73 2.30 19.40 -25.59
C LYS A 73 3.12 20.66 -25.28
N GLY A 74 4.27 20.53 -24.61
CA GLY A 74 5.08 21.65 -24.21
C GLY A 74 4.57 22.42 -22.98
N ASN A 75 3.50 21.94 -22.32
CA ASN A 75 2.93 22.55 -21.13
C ASN A 75 3.76 22.19 -19.89
N LEU A 76 5.01 22.70 -19.83
CA LEU A 76 5.98 22.32 -18.80
C LEU A 76 5.53 22.66 -17.39
N SER A 77 4.74 23.73 -17.21
CA SER A 77 4.22 24.14 -15.91
C SER A 77 3.24 23.12 -15.34
N ASP A 78 2.26 22.68 -16.15
CA ASP A 78 1.24 21.72 -15.75
C ASP A 78 1.85 20.32 -15.53
N ALA A 79 2.76 19.92 -16.43
CA ALA A 79 3.52 18.67 -16.27
C ALA A 79 4.33 18.67 -14.95
N SER A 80 5.07 19.75 -14.70
CA SER A 80 5.85 19.91 -13.48
C SER A 80 4.99 19.84 -12.22
N PHE A 81 3.84 20.49 -12.22
CA PHE A 81 2.90 20.46 -11.10
C PHE A 81 2.40 19.04 -10.83
N ARG A 82 1.99 18.30 -11.89
CA ARG A 82 1.55 16.91 -11.73
C ARG A 82 2.62 16.01 -11.15
N PHE A 83 3.83 16.03 -11.71
CA PHE A 83 4.93 15.22 -11.19
C PHE A 83 5.35 15.64 -9.78
N PHE A 84 5.31 16.94 -9.47
CA PHE A 84 5.54 17.41 -8.10
C PHE A 84 4.53 16.80 -7.12
N ILE A 85 3.23 16.84 -7.41
CA ILE A 85 2.19 16.21 -6.59
C ILE A 85 2.47 14.71 -6.45
N MET A 86 2.82 14.02 -7.54
CA MET A 86 3.14 12.60 -7.49
C MET A 86 4.31 12.29 -6.56
N THR A 87 5.37 13.11 -6.55
CA THR A 87 6.51 12.91 -5.63
C THR A 87 6.13 13.07 -4.16
N LYS A 88 5.05 13.79 -3.85
CA LYS A 88 4.52 13.98 -2.48
C LYS A 88 3.64 12.83 -2.04
N PHE A 89 2.72 12.38 -2.88
CA PHE A 89 1.76 11.33 -2.53
C PHE A 89 2.30 9.91 -2.76
N TRP A 90 3.21 9.74 -3.74
CA TRP A 90 3.85 8.46 -4.08
C TRP A 90 5.37 8.60 -4.16
N PRO A 91 6.05 8.85 -3.02
CA PRO A 91 7.48 9.16 -3.01
C PRO A 91 8.39 8.05 -3.55
N LYS A 92 7.89 6.81 -3.57
CA LYS A 92 8.60 5.65 -4.16
C LYS A 92 8.36 5.48 -5.65
N PHE A 93 7.52 6.31 -6.26
CA PHE A 93 7.34 6.32 -7.71
C PHE A 93 8.45 7.19 -8.35
N TYR A 94 9.62 6.60 -8.49
CA TYR A 94 10.86 7.30 -8.86
C TYR A 94 10.78 7.96 -10.23
N GLU A 95 9.96 7.43 -11.14
CA GLU A 95 9.73 7.98 -12.46
C GLU A 95 9.18 9.42 -12.41
N ALA A 96 8.33 9.75 -11.44
CA ALA A 96 7.85 11.12 -11.27
C ALA A 96 8.98 12.08 -10.86
N HIS A 97 9.94 11.63 -10.05
CA HIS A 97 11.11 12.42 -9.70
C HIS A 97 12.02 12.67 -10.91
N TYR A 98 12.19 11.64 -11.76
CA TYR A 98 12.93 11.74 -13.01
C TYR A 98 12.32 12.80 -13.93
N GLN A 99 11.00 12.71 -14.19
CA GLN A 99 10.30 13.65 -15.05
C GLN A 99 10.34 15.08 -14.49
N LEU A 100 10.21 15.23 -13.17
CA LEU A 100 10.30 16.55 -12.53
C LEU A 100 11.70 17.18 -12.69
N ALA A 101 12.77 16.39 -12.57
CA ALA A 101 14.13 16.84 -12.80
C ALA A 101 14.37 17.16 -14.28
N TYR A 102 13.88 16.32 -15.18
CA TYR A 102 13.96 16.55 -16.62
C TYR A 102 13.28 17.84 -17.06
N ILE A 103 12.07 18.11 -16.55
CA ILE A 103 11.34 19.36 -16.82
C ILE A 103 12.10 20.56 -16.26
N ALA A 104 12.67 20.45 -15.06
CA ALA A 104 13.48 21.52 -14.49
C ALA A 104 14.73 21.83 -15.35
N MET A 105 15.36 20.80 -15.93
CA MET A 105 16.45 20.97 -16.88
C MET A 105 15.98 21.69 -18.16
N LEU A 106 14.83 21.29 -18.73
CA LEU A 106 14.23 21.95 -19.91
C LEU A 106 13.86 23.43 -19.66
N GLN A 107 13.66 23.81 -18.40
CA GLN A 107 13.40 25.19 -17.98
C GLN A 107 14.68 25.96 -17.59
N ASP A 108 15.86 25.46 -17.94
CA ASP A 108 17.17 26.00 -17.55
C ASP A 108 17.39 26.11 -16.03
N LYS A 109 16.60 25.39 -15.22
CA LYS A 109 16.71 25.33 -13.76
C LYS A 109 17.65 24.19 -13.33
N HIS A 110 18.88 24.19 -13.85
CA HIS A 110 19.82 23.06 -13.72
C HIS A 110 20.15 22.72 -12.26
N TYR A 111 20.36 23.71 -11.38
CA TYR A 111 20.60 23.46 -9.95
C TYR A 111 19.40 22.82 -9.23
N LYS A 112 18.17 23.19 -9.62
CA LYS A 112 16.96 22.55 -9.09
C LYS A 112 16.86 21.11 -9.57
N ALA A 113 17.12 20.86 -10.85
CA ALA A 113 17.12 19.51 -11.42
C ALA A 113 18.16 18.62 -10.74
N LYS A 114 19.40 19.11 -10.57
CA LYS A 114 20.47 18.43 -9.85
C LYS A 114 20.05 18.07 -8.43
N LYS A 115 19.51 19.01 -7.66
CA LYS A 115 19.08 18.78 -6.27
C LYS A 115 18.03 17.69 -6.15
N ILE A 116 17.09 17.58 -7.11
CA ILE A 116 16.08 16.54 -7.13
C ILE A 116 16.72 15.16 -7.28
N LEU A 117 17.64 15.00 -8.23
CA LEU A 117 18.34 13.74 -8.50
C LEU A 117 19.32 13.34 -7.41
N ASP A 118 20.13 14.27 -6.92
CA ASP A 118 21.07 14.03 -5.82
C ASP A 118 20.34 13.48 -4.58
N ASN A 119 19.21 14.10 -4.21
CA ASN A 119 18.39 13.65 -3.08
C ASN A 119 17.79 12.27 -3.29
N LEU A 120 17.43 11.94 -4.52
CA LEU A 120 16.86 10.64 -4.85
C LEU A 120 17.93 9.54 -4.84
N ILE A 121 19.06 9.79 -5.48
CA ILE A 121 20.20 8.86 -5.59
C ILE A 121 20.81 8.59 -4.21
N ALA A 122 20.96 9.60 -3.38
CA ALA A 122 21.51 9.45 -2.02
C ALA A 122 20.66 8.52 -1.12
N LYS A 123 19.37 8.41 -1.40
CA LYS A 123 18.43 7.58 -0.62
C LYS A 123 18.19 6.20 -1.20
N ASN A 124 18.58 5.94 -2.44
CA ASN A 124 18.26 4.74 -3.18
C ASN A 124 19.49 4.26 -3.95
N ALA A 125 20.15 3.25 -3.45
CA ALA A 125 21.38 2.71 -4.03
C ALA A 125 21.18 1.96 -5.37
N GLU A 126 19.97 1.47 -5.63
CA GLU A 126 19.64 0.63 -6.79
C GLU A 126 18.64 1.33 -7.73
N LEU A 127 19.02 2.52 -8.23
CA LEU A 127 18.23 3.21 -9.24
C LEU A 127 18.67 2.80 -10.65
N ASP A 128 17.71 2.88 -11.59
CA ASP A 128 17.97 2.71 -13.02
C ASP A 128 19.10 3.67 -13.47
N PRO A 129 20.07 3.22 -14.26
CA PRO A 129 21.19 4.03 -14.77
C PRO A 129 20.78 5.37 -15.40
N LYS A 130 19.59 5.44 -15.99
CA LYS A 130 19.05 6.68 -16.60
C LYS A 130 19.03 7.89 -15.65
N PHE A 131 18.90 7.67 -14.32
CA PHE A 131 18.92 8.74 -13.33
C PHE A 131 20.30 9.36 -13.22
N HIS A 132 21.36 8.54 -13.27
CA HIS A 132 22.74 9.01 -13.29
C HIS A 132 23.07 9.70 -14.61
N GLU A 133 22.62 9.13 -15.74
CA GLU A 133 22.81 9.74 -17.06
C GLU A 133 22.18 11.14 -17.16
N LEU A 134 20.98 11.32 -16.59
CA LEU A 134 20.33 12.62 -16.55
C LEU A 134 21.11 13.59 -15.65
N LEU A 135 21.61 13.12 -14.49
CA LEU A 135 22.43 13.93 -13.59
C LEU A 135 23.71 14.40 -14.27
N ASP A 136 24.38 13.53 -15.03
CA ASP A 136 25.59 13.88 -15.79
C ASP A 136 25.31 14.92 -16.85
N LYS A 137 24.20 14.81 -17.58
CA LYS A 137 23.75 15.83 -18.55
C LYS A 137 23.55 17.19 -17.86
N ILE A 138 22.90 17.20 -16.71
CA ILE A 138 22.66 18.42 -15.93
C ILE A 138 23.98 19.04 -15.45
N ASN A 139 24.91 18.24 -14.94
CA ASN A 139 26.22 18.71 -14.51
C ASN A 139 27.01 19.32 -15.67
N ASN A 140 26.95 18.72 -16.85
CA ASN A 140 27.61 19.26 -18.05
C ASN A 140 27.04 20.65 -18.45
N HIS A 141 25.71 20.85 -18.33
CA HIS A 141 25.08 22.15 -18.57
C HIS A 141 25.53 23.19 -17.53
N ILE A 142 25.60 22.82 -16.26
CA ILE A 142 26.09 23.74 -15.20
C ILE A 142 27.51 24.18 -15.49
N ASN A 143 28.40 23.22 -15.76
CA ASN A 143 29.83 23.52 -16.00
C ASN A 143 30.05 24.37 -17.26
N SER A 144 29.23 24.17 -18.32
CA SER A 144 29.33 24.96 -19.55
C SER A 144 28.78 26.39 -19.41
N SER A 145 27.96 26.66 -18.40
CA SER A 145 27.41 27.99 -18.15
C SER A 145 28.30 28.84 -17.23
N GLU A 146 29.31 28.25 -16.61
CA GLU A 146 30.28 28.92 -15.71
C GLU A 146 31.60 29.33 -16.45
N THR A 147 31.76 28.92 -17.70
CA THR A 147 32.89 29.27 -18.58
C THR A 147 32.54 30.38 -19.55
#